data_ee7231d1cb0b3938a26bd012fc6de5f7
#
_entry.id   ee7231d1cb0b3938a26bd012fc6de5f7
#
_cell.length_a   1.000
_cell.length_b   1.000
_cell.length_c   1.000
_cell.angle_alpha   90.00
_cell.angle_beta   90.00
_cell.angle_gamma   90.00
#
_symmetry.space_group_name_H-M   'P 1'
#
loop_
_entity.id
_entity.type
_entity.pdbx_description
1 polymer ?
#
loop_
_entity_poly.entity_id
_entity_poly.type
_entity_poly.pdbx_seq_one_letter_code
_entity_poly.pdbx_strand_id
1 'polypeptide(L)'
;MLCAMHNASRLLTAAAAALFIGTASFAIHAQDVPQEILSCISDGTKVRHSFIQHADPAKLQEAVRLYQNKVENADYPEGTIIRMIPQEAMVKRTKAAFPKSNGWEYFSLQVTPQGSNVRERGEAASNRLGTCQNCHSGAAKSDLICGGGPGCASVPLTEEQIAALQGNDPRCKK
;
A
#
# COMPACT_ATOMS: atom_id res chain seq x y z
N MET A 1 59.82 -51.09 51.57
CA MET A 1 58.35 -51.38 51.41
C MET A 1 57.68 -50.10 50.92
N LEU A 2 57.49 -50.01 49.63
CA LEU A 2 56.95 -48.81 49.00
C LEU A 2 55.40 -49.00 48.81
N CYS A 3 54.66 -48.04 49.30
CA CYS A 3 53.24 -47.93 49.07
C CYS A 3 52.98 -46.94 47.91
N ALA A 4 52.43 -47.43 46.80
CA ALA A 4 52.12 -46.62 45.64
C ALA A 4 50.73 -45.99 45.80
N MET A 5 50.69 -44.65 45.80
CA MET A 5 49.41 -43.89 45.79
C MET A 5 48.99 -43.60 44.34
N HIS A 6 47.88 -44.16 43.91
CA HIS A 6 47.24 -43.84 42.63
C HIS A 6 46.39 -42.58 42.76
N ASN A 7 46.81 -41.56 42.05
CA ASN A 7 46.08 -40.27 41.96
C ASN A 7 45.14 -40.34 40.74
N ALA A 8 43.85 -40.49 40.98
CA ALA A 8 42.85 -40.51 39.92
C ALA A 8 42.36 -39.04 39.64
N SER A 9 42.91 -38.42 38.58
CA SER A 9 42.43 -37.13 38.10
C SER A 9 41.09 -37.29 37.39
N ARG A 10 40.06 -36.75 37.98
CA ARG A 10 38.75 -36.61 37.32
C ARG A 10 38.75 -35.36 36.46
N LEU A 11 38.75 -35.55 35.14
CA LEU A 11 38.48 -34.50 34.17
C LEU A 11 36.98 -34.17 34.14
N LEU A 12 36.65 -32.99 34.62
CA LEU A 12 35.30 -32.43 34.47
C LEU A 12 35.23 -31.77 33.07
N THR A 13 34.53 -32.42 32.15
CA THR A 13 34.14 -31.81 30.86
C THR A 13 32.94 -30.89 31.08
N ALA A 14 33.18 -29.59 31.08
CA ALA A 14 32.15 -28.60 31.05
C ALA A 14 31.58 -28.52 29.62
N ALA A 15 30.38 -28.99 29.41
CA ALA A 15 29.66 -28.79 28.16
C ALA A 15 29.09 -27.40 28.15
N ALA A 16 29.68 -26.52 27.37
CA ALA A 16 29.14 -25.18 27.11
C ALA A 16 27.97 -25.30 26.11
N ALA A 17 26.73 -25.21 26.61
CA ALA A 17 25.55 -25.09 25.77
C ALA A 17 25.51 -23.65 25.20
N ALA A 18 25.89 -23.48 23.91
CA ALA A 18 25.71 -22.22 23.20
C ALA A 18 24.21 -22.04 22.88
N LEU A 19 23.53 -21.13 23.59
CA LEU A 19 22.20 -20.66 23.22
C LEU A 19 22.34 -19.81 21.96
N PHE A 20 22.00 -20.36 20.79
CA PHE A 20 21.74 -19.58 19.59
C PHE A 20 20.42 -18.84 19.75
N ILE A 21 20.47 -17.60 20.22
CA ILE A 21 19.37 -16.66 20.12
C ILE A 21 19.28 -16.26 18.65
N GLY A 22 18.48 -16.98 17.88
CA GLY A 22 18.15 -16.61 16.52
C GLY A 22 17.39 -15.29 16.53
N THR A 23 18.08 -14.19 16.21
CA THR A 23 17.42 -12.92 15.88
C THR A 23 16.67 -13.14 14.57
N ALA A 24 15.35 -13.41 14.66
CA ALA A 24 14.49 -13.34 13.50
C ALA A 24 14.53 -11.89 12.99
N SER A 25 15.37 -11.62 12.01
CA SER A 25 15.33 -10.39 11.24
C SER A 25 13.99 -10.39 10.51
N PHE A 26 12.99 -9.66 11.04
CA PHE A 26 11.82 -9.28 10.27
C PHE A 26 12.32 -8.37 9.15
N ALA A 27 12.68 -8.96 8.01
CA ALA A 27 12.84 -8.23 6.78
C ALA A 27 11.46 -7.59 6.51
N ILE A 28 11.32 -6.29 6.77
CA ILE A 28 10.23 -5.49 6.23
C ILE A 28 10.44 -5.56 4.72
N HIS A 29 9.77 -6.50 4.08
CA HIS A 29 9.71 -6.54 2.63
C HIS A 29 9.06 -5.23 2.22
N ALA A 30 9.85 -4.33 1.64
CA ALA A 30 9.30 -3.18 0.93
C ALA A 30 8.33 -3.77 -0.09
N GLN A 31 7.03 -3.63 0.17
CA GLN A 31 6.02 -4.22 -0.69
C GLN A 31 6.23 -3.67 -2.09
N ASP A 32 6.29 -4.55 -3.09
CA ASP A 32 6.57 -4.16 -4.47
C ASP A 32 5.56 -3.12 -4.96
N VAL A 33 6.04 -2.20 -5.77
CA VAL A 33 5.18 -1.23 -6.46
C VAL A 33 4.38 -1.99 -7.50
N PRO A 34 3.03 -2.02 -7.44
CA PRO A 34 2.22 -2.67 -8.45
C PRO A 34 2.45 -2.01 -9.80
N GLN A 35 2.69 -2.79 -10.84
CA GLN A 35 2.89 -2.25 -12.19
C GLN A 35 1.65 -1.54 -12.73
N GLU A 36 0.48 -1.93 -12.24
CA GLU A 36 -0.81 -1.35 -12.59
C GLU A 36 -0.89 0.16 -12.27
N ILE A 37 -0.23 0.63 -11.20
CA ILE A 37 -0.21 2.08 -10.92
C ILE A 37 0.67 2.86 -11.90
N LEU A 38 1.61 2.19 -12.57
CA LEU A 38 2.51 2.78 -13.56
C LEU A 38 1.96 2.70 -15.00
N SER A 39 0.89 1.94 -15.22
CA SER A 39 0.24 1.75 -16.52
C SER A 39 -0.82 2.83 -16.81
N CYS A 40 -1.42 2.78 -18.00
CA CYS A 40 -2.54 3.64 -18.37
C CYS A 40 -3.64 3.61 -17.30
N ILE A 41 -4.17 4.78 -16.93
CA ILE A 41 -5.21 4.85 -15.91
C ILE A 41 -6.48 4.11 -16.34
N SER A 42 -6.78 4.11 -17.63
CA SER A 42 -7.98 3.49 -18.21
C SER A 42 -7.92 1.95 -18.28
N ASP A 43 -6.79 1.33 -17.90
CA ASP A 43 -6.71 -0.13 -17.78
C ASP A 43 -7.55 -0.66 -16.59
N GLY A 44 -7.97 0.22 -15.69
CA GLY A 44 -8.87 -0.10 -14.59
C GLY A 44 -10.35 -0.05 -14.96
N THR A 45 -11.19 -0.64 -14.12
CA THR A 45 -12.64 -0.53 -14.21
C THR A 45 -13.09 0.87 -13.77
N LYS A 46 -13.69 1.64 -14.67
CA LYS A 46 -14.17 2.99 -14.36
C LYS A 46 -15.41 2.95 -13.47
N VAL A 47 -15.34 3.64 -12.34
CA VAL A 47 -16.47 3.82 -11.42
C VAL A 47 -16.52 5.29 -11.02
N ARG A 48 -17.55 6.02 -11.48
CA ARG A 48 -17.65 7.48 -11.31
C ARG A 48 -16.38 8.20 -11.84
N HIS A 49 -15.66 8.87 -10.96
CA HIS A 49 -14.44 9.61 -11.30
C HIS A 49 -13.15 8.81 -11.07
N SER A 50 -13.25 7.54 -10.68
CA SER A 50 -12.08 6.72 -10.36
C SER A 50 -11.99 5.49 -11.25
N PHE A 51 -10.81 4.92 -11.30
CA PHE A 51 -10.52 3.62 -11.90
C PHE A 51 -10.07 2.68 -10.80
N ILE A 52 -10.68 1.50 -10.75
CA ILE A 52 -10.42 0.48 -9.74
C ILE A 52 -9.83 -0.75 -10.42
N GLN A 53 -8.79 -1.32 -9.81
CA GLN A 53 -8.13 -2.52 -10.27
C GLN A 53 -7.91 -3.49 -9.10
N HIS A 54 -7.91 -4.78 -9.42
CA HIS A 54 -7.47 -5.85 -8.56
C HIS A 54 -7.11 -7.06 -9.42
N ALA A 55 -6.04 -7.82 -9.05
CA ALA A 55 -5.61 -8.99 -9.78
C ALA A 55 -6.63 -10.14 -9.74
N ASP A 56 -7.37 -10.26 -8.63
CA ASP A 56 -8.45 -11.24 -8.45
C ASP A 56 -9.78 -10.61 -8.91
N PRO A 57 -10.48 -11.20 -9.91
CA PRO A 57 -11.74 -10.67 -10.42
C PRO A 57 -12.88 -10.59 -9.39
N ALA A 58 -12.95 -11.53 -8.44
CA ALA A 58 -14.00 -11.52 -7.41
C ALA A 58 -13.78 -10.36 -6.43
N LYS A 59 -12.52 -10.12 -6.05
CA LYS A 59 -12.13 -8.98 -5.20
C LYS A 59 -12.30 -7.65 -5.94
N LEU A 60 -12.05 -7.61 -7.26
CA LEU A 60 -12.37 -6.43 -8.07
C LEU A 60 -13.86 -6.11 -8.02
N GLN A 61 -14.73 -7.10 -8.22
CA GLN A 61 -16.18 -6.91 -8.13
C GLN A 61 -16.60 -6.37 -6.76
N GLU A 62 -16.04 -6.92 -5.70
CA GLU A 62 -16.31 -6.46 -4.33
C GLU A 62 -15.84 -5.00 -4.13
N ALA A 63 -14.62 -4.65 -4.53
CA ALA A 63 -14.11 -3.29 -4.45
C ALA A 63 -14.98 -2.29 -5.22
N VAL A 64 -15.42 -2.67 -6.43
CA VAL A 64 -16.34 -1.87 -7.26
C VAL A 64 -17.69 -1.69 -6.55
N ARG A 65 -18.26 -2.76 -5.99
CA ARG A 65 -19.52 -2.72 -5.24
C ARG A 65 -19.42 -1.78 -4.02
N LEU A 66 -18.35 -1.90 -3.24
CA LEU A 66 -18.11 -1.04 -2.08
C LEU A 66 -18.03 0.44 -2.49
N TYR A 67 -17.28 0.73 -3.56
CA TYR A 67 -17.10 2.09 -4.07
C TYR A 67 -18.41 2.69 -4.62
N GLN A 68 -19.15 1.93 -5.45
CA GLN A 68 -20.41 2.38 -6.05
C GLN A 68 -21.47 2.71 -5.01
N ASN A 69 -21.60 1.84 -3.99
CA ASN A 69 -22.63 1.95 -2.98
C ASN A 69 -22.24 2.83 -1.79
N LYS A 70 -21.00 3.36 -1.76
CA LYS A 70 -20.46 4.17 -0.64
C LYS A 70 -20.69 3.47 0.71
N VAL A 71 -20.31 2.20 0.79
CA VAL A 71 -20.58 1.39 1.97
C VAL A 71 -19.79 1.94 3.15
N GLU A 72 -20.50 2.36 4.20
CA GLU A 72 -19.88 2.82 5.44
C GLU A 72 -19.21 1.65 6.18
N ASN A 73 -18.10 1.94 6.84
CA ASN A 73 -17.29 0.98 7.57
C ASN A 73 -16.85 -0.24 6.74
N ALA A 74 -16.78 -0.05 5.42
CA ALA A 74 -16.24 -1.05 4.51
C ALA A 74 -14.74 -1.28 4.80
N ASP A 75 -14.28 -2.48 4.44
CA ASP A 75 -12.86 -2.81 4.41
C ASP A 75 -12.56 -3.35 3.01
N TYR A 76 -11.84 -2.57 2.22
CA TYR A 76 -11.53 -2.96 0.85
C TYR A 76 -10.58 -4.16 0.83
N PRO A 77 -10.73 -5.08 -0.14
CA PRO A 77 -9.81 -6.21 -0.28
C PRO A 77 -8.35 -5.76 -0.45
N GLU A 78 -7.43 -6.43 0.24
CA GLU A 78 -5.99 -6.21 0.04
C GLU A 78 -5.61 -6.46 -1.43
N GLY A 79 -4.81 -5.56 -2.00
CA GLY A 79 -4.46 -5.54 -3.41
C GLY A 79 -5.35 -4.62 -4.26
N THR A 80 -6.44 -4.07 -3.70
CA THR A 80 -7.25 -3.07 -4.41
C THR A 80 -6.44 -1.83 -4.72
N ILE A 81 -6.49 -1.38 -5.96
CA ILE A 81 -5.87 -0.16 -6.45
C ILE A 81 -6.98 0.81 -6.86
N ILE A 82 -6.89 2.06 -6.41
CA ILE A 82 -7.82 3.13 -6.79
C ILE A 82 -7.02 4.31 -7.30
N ARG A 83 -7.42 4.84 -8.47
CA ARG A 83 -6.82 6.00 -9.10
C ARG A 83 -7.90 6.95 -9.58
N MET A 84 -7.78 8.23 -9.29
CA MET A 84 -8.69 9.27 -9.80
C MET A 84 -8.03 10.08 -10.91
N ILE A 85 -6.75 10.41 -10.75
CA ILE A 85 -5.94 11.12 -11.74
C ILE A 85 -4.66 10.33 -12.03
N PRO A 86 -4.02 10.55 -13.20
CA PRO A 86 -2.82 9.80 -13.60
C PRO A 86 -1.66 9.88 -12.60
N GLN A 87 -1.52 11.01 -11.89
CA GLN A 87 -0.40 11.29 -11.01
C GLN A 87 -0.52 10.70 -9.61
N GLU A 88 -1.65 10.07 -9.29
CA GLU A 88 -1.92 9.55 -7.94
C GLU A 88 -2.50 8.15 -7.98
N ALA A 89 -2.14 7.36 -6.98
CA ALA A 89 -2.72 6.06 -6.73
C ALA A 89 -2.78 5.76 -5.24
N MET A 90 -3.71 4.92 -4.84
CA MET A 90 -3.71 4.29 -3.53
C MET A 90 -3.89 2.79 -3.69
N VAL A 91 -3.16 2.03 -2.86
CA VAL A 91 -3.14 0.56 -2.89
C VAL A 91 -3.47 0.04 -1.51
N LYS A 92 -4.48 -0.82 -1.41
CA LYS A 92 -4.81 -1.47 -0.15
C LYS A 92 -3.78 -2.54 0.18
N ARG A 93 -3.14 -2.39 1.32
CA ARG A 93 -2.18 -3.29 1.93
C ARG A 93 -2.73 -3.82 3.25
N THR A 94 -1.94 -4.56 3.98
CA THR A 94 -2.31 -4.94 5.35
C THR A 94 -2.38 -3.70 6.26
N LYS A 95 -3.31 -3.71 7.23
CA LYS A 95 -3.41 -2.64 8.23
C LYS A 95 -2.15 -2.52 9.10
N ALA A 96 -1.44 -3.64 9.28
CA ALA A 96 -0.19 -3.64 10.03
C ALA A 96 0.94 -2.89 9.31
N ALA A 97 0.96 -2.90 7.96
CA ALA A 97 1.96 -2.20 7.18
C ALA A 97 1.72 -0.68 7.14
N PHE A 98 0.45 -0.25 7.11
CA PHE A 98 0.04 1.16 7.03
C PHE A 98 -1.08 1.46 8.04
N PRO A 99 -0.76 1.49 9.35
CA PRO A 99 -1.78 1.56 10.40
C PRO A 99 -2.53 2.89 10.46
N LYS A 100 -1.89 4.01 10.11
CA LYS A 100 -2.52 5.33 10.15
C LYS A 100 -3.50 5.56 9.02
N SER A 101 -3.34 4.83 7.92
CA SER A 101 -4.17 4.89 6.73
C SER A 101 -5.07 3.67 6.55
N ASN A 102 -5.33 2.93 7.62
CA ASN A 102 -6.13 1.70 7.58
C ASN A 102 -5.69 0.71 6.50
N GLY A 103 -4.38 0.60 6.27
CA GLY A 103 -3.81 -0.27 5.25
C GLY A 103 -3.64 0.39 3.88
N TRP A 104 -4.03 1.64 3.66
CA TRP A 104 -3.80 2.30 2.38
C TRP A 104 -2.39 2.84 2.24
N GLU A 105 -1.67 2.38 1.23
CA GLU A 105 -0.43 2.96 0.77
C GLU A 105 -0.72 3.97 -0.34
N TYR A 106 -0.32 5.23 -0.14
CA TYR A 106 -0.49 6.29 -1.12
C TYR A 106 0.74 6.40 -2.02
N PHE A 107 0.51 6.81 -3.26
CA PHE A 107 1.55 7.04 -4.26
C PHE A 107 1.35 8.37 -4.95
N SER A 108 2.42 9.15 -5.01
CA SER A 108 2.56 10.29 -5.92
C SER A 108 3.46 9.87 -7.08
N LEU A 109 3.00 10.07 -8.31
CA LEU A 109 3.64 9.58 -9.51
C LEU A 109 4.14 10.73 -10.39
N GLN A 110 5.31 10.57 -10.97
CA GLN A 110 5.75 11.34 -12.12
C GLN A 110 5.29 10.60 -13.38
N VAL A 111 4.42 11.22 -14.15
CA VAL A 111 3.84 10.64 -15.36
C VAL A 111 4.32 11.44 -16.57
N THR A 112 4.94 10.76 -17.53
CA THR A 112 5.46 11.33 -18.78
C THR A 112 5.12 10.42 -19.96
N PRO A 113 5.24 10.89 -21.22
CA PRO A 113 5.09 10.04 -22.39
C PRO A 113 6.09 8.86 -22.47
N GLN A 114 7.23 8.99 -21.78
CA GLN A 114 8.29 7.96 -21.74
C GLN A 114 8.06 6.91 -20.65
N GLY A 115 7.10 7.13 -19.75
CA GLY A 115 6.78 6.20 -18.67
C GLY A 115 6.42 6.90 -17.36
N SER A 116 6.28 6.13 -16.32
CA SER A 116 5.94 6.61 -14.99
C SER A 116 6.93 6.12 -13.95
N ASN A 117 7.20 6.98 -12.97
CA ASN A 117 8.01 6.66 -11.81
C ASN A 117 7.28 7.06 -10.53
N VAL A 118 7.52 6.32 -9.46
CA VAL A 118 7.07 6.72 -8.12
C VAL A 118 7.94 7.88 -7.64
N ARG A 119 7.32 9.01 -7.32
CA ARG A 119 7.97 10.15 -6.67
C ARG A 119 8.03 9.96 -5.16
N GLU A 120 6.88 9.66 -4.59
CA GLU A 120 6.71 9.45 -3.16
C GLU A 120 5.71 8.31 -2.93
N ARG A 121 5.89 7.59 -1.82
CA ARG A 121 4.99 6.50 -1.42
C ARG A 121 4.81 6.44 0.09
N GLY A 122 3.77 5.72 0.52
CA GLY A 122 3.44 5.49 1.92
C GLY A 122 2.57 6.60 2.52
N GLU A 123 2.47 6.60 3.84
CA GLU A 123 1.59 7.55 4.58
C GLU A 123 2.07 9.01 4.47
N ALA A 124 3.36 9.23 4.19
CA ALA A 124 3.94 10.56 4.00
C ALA A 124 3.87 11.08 2.56
N ALA A 125 3.39 10.26 1.62
CA ALA A 125 3.24 10.70 0.23
C ALA A 125 2.40 11.98 0.13
N SER A 126 2.81 12.88 -0.75
CA SER A 126 2.24 14.22 -0.87
C SER A 126 2.04 14.64 -2.32
N ASN A 127 1.19 15.63 -2.51
CA ASN A 127 0.99 16.37 -3.74
C ASN A 127 1.01 17.88 -3.46
N ARG A 128 0.59 18.70 -4.42
CA ARG A 128 0.54 20.16 -4.27
C ARG A 128 -0.44 20.65 -3.20
N LEU A 129 -1.38 19.79 -2.76
CA LEU A 129 -2.42 20.13 -1.79
C LEU A 129 -2.05 19.68 -0.36
N GLY A 130 -0.91 19.01 -0.18
CA GLY A 130 -0.45 18.48 1.08
C GLY A 130 -0.28 16.96 1.07
N THR A 131 -0.25 16.34 2.26
CA THR A 131 -0.13 14.88 2.36
C THR A 131 -1.43 14.20 1.96
N CYS A 132 -1.33 13.09 1.24
CA CYS A 132 -2.49 12.28 0.85
C CYS A 132 -3.31 11.86 2.07
N GLN A 133 -2.62 11.40 3.12
CA GLN A 133 -3.23 10.99 4.38
C GLN A 133 -4.12 12.08 4.99
N ASN A 134 -3.65 13.33 5.04
CA ASN A 134 -4.44 14.43 5.62
C ASN A 134 -5.73 14.69 4.83
N CYS A 135 -5.65 14.64 3.51
CA CYS A 135 -6.82 14.82 2.65
C CYS A 135 -7.85 13.70 2.84
N HIS A 136 -7.37 12.45 2.95
CA HIS A 136 -8.21 11.25 3.04
C HIS A 136 -8.73 10.97 4.47
N SER A 137 -8.08 11.50 5.51
CA SER A 137 -8.42 11.21 6.91
C SER A 137 -9.86 11.53 7.29
N GLY A 138 -10.46 12.54 6.67
CA GLY A 138 -11.85 12.92 6.89
C GLY A 138 -12.87 11.88 6.41
N ALA A 139 -12.47 10.94 5.54
CA ALA A 139 -13.32 9.86 5.02
C ALA A 139 -13.20 8.55 5.81
N ALA A 140 -12.91 8.59 7.10
CA ALA A 140 -12.67 7.39 7.93
C ALA A 140 -13.83 6.37 7.86
N LYS A 141 -15.08 6.84 7.79
CA LYS A 141 -16.26 5.97 7.66
C LYS A 141 -16.36 5.24 6.30
N SER A 142 -15.66 5.71 5.29
CA SER A 142 -15.63 5.14 3.94
C SER A 142 -14.29 4.47 3.63
N ASP A 143 -13.62 3.93 4.63
CA ASP A 143 -12.27 3.35 4.51
C ASP A 143 -11.27 4.33 3.85
N LEU A 144 -11.35 5.61 4.20
CA LEU A 144 -10.51 6.69 3.65
C LEU A 144 -10.68 6.92 2.13
N ILE A 145 -11.80 6.48 1.55
CA ILE A 145 -12.09 6.67 0.13
C ILE A 145 -12.90 7.95 -0.07
N CYS A 146 -12.33 8.89 -0.82
CA CYS A 146 -12.89 10.21 -1.10
C CYS A 146 -13.92 10.26 -2.25
N GLY A 147 -14.35 9.15 -2.79
CA GLY A 147 -15.18 9.05 -4.01
C GLY A 147 -16.58 9.68 -3.96
N GLY A 148 -16.66 10.96 -3.54
CA GLY A 148 -17.90 11.73 -3.48
C GLY A 148 -18.73 11.48 -2.22
N GLY A 149 -18.10 10.99 -1.14
CA GLY A 149 -18.68 10.93 0.21
C GLY A 149 -18.32 12.17 1.04
N PRO A 150 -19.04 12.42 2.15
CA PRO A 150 -18.70 13.50 3.07
C PRO A 150 -17.36 13.18 3.76
N GLY A 151 -16.60 14.21 4.10
CA GLY A 151 -15.41 14.13 4.95
C GLY A 151 -14.08 14.37 4.28
N CYS A 152 -13.94 14.22 2.98
CA CYS A 152 -12.71 14.61 2.29
C CYS A 152 -12.68 16.11 1.99
N ALA A 153 -11.47 16.68 2.01
CA ALA A 153 -11.27 18.01 1.44
C ALA A 153 -11.70 18.02 -0.04
N SER A 154 -12.36 19.08 -0.47
CA SER A 154 -12.72 19.20 -1.87
C SER A 154 -11.48 19.28 -2.73
N VAL A 155 -11.41 18.44 -3.76
CA VAL A 155 -10.38 18.52 -4.78
C VAL A 155 -10.69 19.78 -5.62
N PRO A 156 -9.73 20.70 -5.86
CA PRO A 156 -9.97 21.91 -6.62
C PRO A 156 -9.96 21.62 -8.14
N LEU A 157 -10.71 20.59 -8.56
CA LEU A 157 -10.88 20.16 -9.95
C LEU A 157 -12.34 19.92 -10.20
N THR A 158 -12.86 20.40 -11.33
CA THR A 158 -14.20 20.02 -11.80
C THR A 158 -14.20 18.62 -12.40
N GLU A 159 -15.38 18.05 -12.58
CA GLU A 159 -15.55 16.72 -13.22
C GLU A 159 -14.95 16.70 -14.63
N GLU A 160 -15.11 17.79 -15.39
CA GLU A 160 -14.54 17.94 -16.73
C GLU A 160 -13.02 18.00 -16.70
N GLN A 161 -12.44 18.65 -15.68
CA GLN A 161 -10.99 18.69 -15.50
C GLN A 161 -10.43 17.32 -15.15
N ILE A 162 -11.11 16.57 -14.26
CA ILE A 162 -10.74 15.18 -13.94
C ILE A 162 -10.81 14.31 -15.19
N ALA A 163 -11.90 14.41 -15.96
CA ALA A 163 -12.07 13.64 -17.20
C ALA A 163 -10.99 13.99 -18.23
N ALA A 164 -10.64 15.27 -18.35
CA ALA A 164 -9.57 15.74 -19.24
C ALA A 164 -8.20 15.20 -18.83
N LEU A 165 -7.88 15.18 -17.52
CA LEU A 165 -6.64 14.59 -17.01
C LEU A 165 -6.56 13.11 -17.31
N GLN A 166 -7.67 12.38 -17.11
CA GLN A 166 -7.79 10.95 -17.41
C GLN A 166 -7.62 10.65 -18.90
N GLY A 167 -8.30 11.44 -19.78
CA GLY A 167 -8.26 11.27 -21.23
C GLY A 167 -6.90 11.67 -21.85
N ASN A 168 -6.12 12.49 -21.15
CA ASN A 168 -4.79 12.94 -21.56
C ASN A 168 -3.66 12.17 -20.84
N ASP A 169 -3.95 11.06 -20.20
CA ASP A 169 -2.90 10.23 -19.62
C ASP A 169 -1.95 9.74 -20.72
N PRO A 170 -0.68 10.19 -20.72
CA PRO A 170 0.24 9.89 -21.81
C PRO A 170 0.65 8.42 -21.89
N ARG A 171 0.34 7.64 -20.86
CA ARG A 171 0.58 6.18 -20.80
C ARG A 171 -0.46 5.39 -21.57
N CYS A 172 -1.61 5.99 -21.85
CA CYS A 172 -2.66 5.35 -22.62
C CYS A 172 -2.29 5.38 -24.12
N LYS A 173 -2.24 4.24 -24.74
CA LYS A 173 -2.05 4.15 -26.20
C LYS A 173 -3.27 4.79 -26.87
N LYS A 174 -3.01 5.65 -27.81
CA LYS A 174 -4.02 6.26 -28.69
C LYS A 174 -4.30 5.33 -29.85
#